data_83fb0b4f31e437483cb10adb1f5a9884
#
_entry.id   83fb0b4f31e437483cb10adb1f5a9884
#
_cell.length_a   1.000
_cell.length_b   1.000
_cell.length_c   1.000
_cell.angle_alpha   90.00
_cell.angle_beta   90.00
_cell.angle_gamma   90.00
#
_symmetry.space_group_name_H-M   'P 1'
#
loop_
_entity.id
_entity.type
_entity.pdbx_description
1 polymer ?
#
loop_
_entity_poly.entity_id
_entity_poly.type
_entity_poly.pdbx_seq_one_letter_code
_entity_poly.pdbx_strand_id
1 'polypeptide(L)'
;LSEKDKNIFYVEGYSLDRLAKGEIALKRVKQQKIGIIFDSAIEKEILVRHLQVADACVSTLGINVHSYVITKKPLNIVIDSDSSKISGGTIENPDTLIDAGKCLIEKGVTAIAIVAKFPDDPDSLETNIYREGKGVDPIAGVEAVISHLISKFLKVPCAHAPALNPIELNENLDPRAAAEEIGYTFLP
;
A
#
# COMPACT_ATOMS: atom_id res chain seq x y z
N LEU A 1 7.07 10.73 -13.35
CA LEU A 1 8.24 10.06 -13.95
C LEU A 1 8.62 10.79 -15.25
N SER A 2 9.88 11.16 -15.39
CA SER A 2 10.37 11.88 -16.56
C SER A 2 10.37 10.97 -17.81
N GLU A 3 10.48 11.56 -19.02
CA GLU A 3 10.62 10.75 -20.25
C GLU A 3 11.80 9.77 -20.22
N LYS A 4 12.82 10.03 -19.40
CA LYS A 4 13.99 9.16 -19.20
C LYS A 4 13.66 7.85 -18.49
N ASP A 5 12.53 7.79 -17.74
CA ASP A 5 12.17 6.66 -16.89
C ASP A 5 11.18 5.67 -17.53
N LYS A 6 10.99 5.77 -18.85
CA LYS A 6 10.05 4.91 -19.61
C LYS A 6 10.33 3.40 -19.52
N ASN A 7 11.49 3.03 -19.01
CA ASN A 7 11.92 1.64 -18.86
C ASN A 7 11.94 1.15 -17.39
N ILE A 8 11.49 1.98 -16.44
CA ILE A 8 11.37 1.61 -15.05
C ILE A 8 9.91 1.24 -14.79
N PHE A 9 9.70 0.08 -14.18
CA PHE A 9 8.37 -0.44 -13.85
C PHE A 9 8.36 -0.87 -12.40
N TYR A 10 7.27 -0.55 -11.74
CA TYR A 10 7.00 -1.07 -10.40
C TYR A 10 6.43 -2.48 -10.53
N VAL A 11 6.89 -3.37 -9.66
CA VAL A 11 6.33 -4.70 -9.46
C VAL A 11 6.38 -5.02 -7.97
N GLU A 12 5.30 -5.61 -7.48
CA GLU A 12 5.17 -6.01 -6.08
C GLU A 12 6.14 -7.17 -5.76
N GLY A 13 6.69 -7.18 -4.51
CA GLY A 13 7.77 -8.07 -4.11
C GLY A 13 7.46 -9.57 -4.25
N TYR A 14 6.23 -10.00 -3.99
CA TYR A 14 5.81 -11.39 -4.21
C TYR A 14 5.97 -11.81 -5.68
N SER A 15 5.56 -10.96 -6.60
CA SER A 15 5.69 -11.21 -8.04
C SER A 15 7.16 -11.24 -8.47
N LEU A 16 8.00 -10.37 -7.89
CA LEU A 16 9.43 -10.36 -8.15
C LEU A 16 10.11 -11.65 -7.68
N ASP A 17 9.77 -12.13 -6.49
CA ASP A 17 10.25 -13.41 -5.97
C ASP A 17 9.89 -14.59 -6.88
N ARG A 18 8.66 -14.63 -7.39
CA ARG A 18 8.20 -15.67 -8.31
C ARG A 18 8.90 -15.60 -9.67
N LEU A 19 9.17 -14.39 -10.16
CA LEU A 19 9.99 -14.20 -11.36
C LEU A 19 11.40 -14.73 -11.15
N ALA A 20 12.05 -14.40 -10.02
CA ALA A 20 13.40 -14.88 -9.70
C ALA A 20 13.48 -16.41 -9.57
N LYS A 21 12.40 -17.04 -9.12
CA LYS A 21 12.26 -18.51 -9.06
C LYS A 21 11.92 -19.16 -10.40
N GLY A 22 11.66 -18.39 -11.45
CA GLY A 22 11.25 -18.90 -12.76
C GLY A 22 9.81 -19.43 -12.81
N GLU A 23 8.98 -19.11 -11.83
CA GLU A 23 7.60 -19.61 -11.71
C GLU A 23 6.60 -18.78 -12.52
N ILE A 24 6.89 -17.53 -12.80
CA ILE A 24 6.07 -16.60 -13.59
C ILE A 24 6.93 -15.78 -14.52
N ALA A 25 6.28 -15.18 -15.52
CA ALA A 25 6.86 -14.12 -16.36
C ALA A 25 6.12 -12.81 -16.11
N LEU A 26 6.82 -11.68 -16.22
CA LEU A 26 6.23 -10.36 -16.13
C LEU A 26 5.94 -9.82 -17.53
N LYS A 27 4.75 -9.29 -17.72
CA LYS A 27 4.33 -8.64 -18.97
C LYS A 27 4.09 -7.16 -18.72
N ARG A 28 4.76 -6.33 -19.50
CA ARG A 28 4.51 -4.89 -19.49
C ARG A 28 3.07 -4.59 -19.93
N VAL A 29 2.34 -3.85 -19.10
CA VAL A 29 0.99 -3.38 -19.37
C VAL A 29 1.01 -1.85 -19.40
N LYS A 30 0.46 -1.25 -20.47
CA LYS A 30 0.43 0.21 -20.61
C LYS A 30 -0.80 0.87 -19.99
N GLN A 31 -1.87 0.12 -19.82
CA GLN A 31 -3.13 0.61 -19.27
C GLN A 31 -3.68 -0.42 -18.31
N GLN A 32 -3.61 -0.12 -17.03
CA GLN A 32 -4.29 -0.87 -15.98
C GLN A 32 -5.65 -0.24 -15.70
N LYS A 33 -6.63 -1.08 -15.36
CA LYS A 33 -7.86 -0.64 -14.71
C LYS A 33 -7.67 -0.83 -13.23
N ILE A 34 -7.39 0.26 -12.52
CA ILE A 34 -7.06 0.21 -11.10
C ILE A 34 -8.33 0.19 -10.28
N GLY A 35 -8.42 -0.75 -9.35
CA GLY A 35 -9.41 -0.76 -8.29
C GLY A 35 -8.78 -0.40 -6.96
N ILE A 36 -9.48 0.36 -6.12
CA ILE A 36 -8.98 0.71 -4.79
C ILE A 36 -9.79 -0.03 -3.73
N ILE A 37 -9.10 -0.67 -2.80
CA ILE A 37 -9.71 -1.23 -1.60
C ILE A 37 -9.40 -0.29 -0.44
N PHE A 38 -10.41 0.17 0.25
CA PHE A 38 -10.28 0.90 1.50
C PHE A 38 -10.66 0.02 2.68
N ASP A 39 -9.82 0.02 3.71
CA ASP A 39 -10.18 -0.60 4.99
C ASP A 39 -11.35 0.16 5.62
N SER A 40 -12.36 -0.57 6.10
CA SER A 40 -13.51 0.03 6.76
C SER A 40 -13.20 0.69 8.11
N ALA A 41 -12.00 0.47 8.65
CA ALA A 41 -11.52 1.18 9.84
C ALA A 41 -11.06 2.61 9.56
N ILE A 42 -10.90 3.00 8.30
CA ILE A 42 -10.44 4.35 7.93
C ILE A 42 -11.51 5.38 8.27
N GLU A 43 -11.14 6.41 8.98
CA GLU A 43 -12.00 7.52 9.33
C GLU A 43 -12.48 8.27 8.07
N LYS A 44 -13.71 8.74 8.11
CA LYS A 44 -14.36 9.36 6.94
C LYS A 44 -13.54 10.52 6.33
N GLU A 45 -12.91 11.32 7.17
CA GLU A 45 -12.11 12.46 6.70
C GLU A 45 -10.89 11.97 5.91
N ILE A 46 -10.19 10.95 6.42
CA ILE A 46 -9.02 10.36 5.76
C ILE A 46 -9.44 9.66 4.46
N LEU A 47 -10.54 8.92 4.47
CA LEU A 47 -11.09 8.30 3.27
C LEU A 47 -11.37 9.35 2.17
N VAL A 48 -11.97 10.48 2.52
CA VAL A 48 -12.25 11.57 1.56
C VAL A 48 -10.95 12.11 0.96
N ARG A 49 -9.90 12.28 1.75
CA ARG A 49 -8.58 12.73 1.26
C ARG A 49 -8.00 11.75 0.24
N HIS A 50 -8.05 10.45 0.51
CA HIS A 50 -7.58 9.44 -0.45
C HIS A 50 -8.41 9.43 -1.74
N LEU A 51 -9.73 9.61 -1.65
CA LEU A 51 -10.57 9.73 -2.86
C LEU A 51 -10.22 10.99 -3.66
N GLN A 52 -9.94 12.12 -3.00
CA GLN A 52 -9.49 13.34 -3.66
C GLN A 52 -8.13 13.14 -4.37
N VAL A 53 -7.20 12.41 -3.74
CA VAL A 53 -5.92 12.05 -4.38
C VAL A 53 -6.14 11.17 -5.60
N ALA A 54 -7.02 10.17 -5.52
CA ALA A 54 -7.38 9.32 -6.65
C ALA A 54 -7.96 10.15 -7.82
N ASP A 55 -8.89 11.07 -7.54
CA ASP A 55 -9.47 11.97 -8.55
C ASP A 55 -8.40 12.90 -9.16
N ALA A 56 -7.49 13.42 -8.35
CA ALA A 56 -6.37 14.22 -8.82
C ALA A 56 -5.45 13.41 -9.75
N CYS A 57 -5.13 12.16 -9.43
CA CYS A 57 -4.34 11.27 -10.28
C CYS A 57 -5.05 10.97 -11.62
N VAL A 58 -6.36 10.75 -11.59
CA VAL A 58 -7.14 10.61 -12.83
C VAL A 58 -7.03 11.86 -13.69
N SER A 59 -7.21 13.04 -13.09
CA SER A 59 -7.30 14.30 -13.81
C SER A 59 -5.94 14.79 -14.33
N THR A 60 -4.85 14.56 -13.60
CA THR A 60 -3.52 15.09 -13.92
C THR A 60 -2.61 14.11 -14.63
N LEU A 61 -2.70 12.82 -14.29
CA LEU A 61 -1.82 11.77 -14.81
C LEU A 61 -2.52 10.84 -15.79
N GLY A 62 -3.84 10.94 -15.94
CA GLY A 62 -4.63 10.06 -16.81
C GLY A 62 -4.67 8.61 -16.31
N ILE A 63 -4.48 8.38 -15.01
CA ILE A 63 -4.59 7.05 -14.40
C ILE A 63 -6.03 6.58 -14.45
N ASN A 64 -6.26 5.34 -14.86
CA ASN A 64 -7.61 4.77 -14.94
C ASN A 64 -8.01 4.14 -13.59
N VAL A 65 -8.47 4.96 -12.65
CA VAL A 65 -9.13 4.47 -11.44
C VAL A 65 -10.56 4.07 -11.80
N HIS A 66 -10.79 2.77 -11.91
CA HIS A 66 -12.04 2.21 -12.45
C HIS A 66 -13.16 2.11 -11.41
N SER A 67 -12.81 1.74 -10.18
CA SER A 67 -13.79 1.47 -9.12
C SER A 67 -13.09 1.42 -7.76
N TYR A 68 -13.85 1.58 -6.69
CA TYR A 68 -13.36 1.28 -5.34
C TYR A 68 -14.37 0.46 -4.55
N VAL A 69 -13.88 -0.18 -3.49
CA VAL A 69 -14.66 -0.96 -2.52
C VAL A 69 -14.13 -0.68 -1.12
N ILE A 70 -15.03 -0.58 -0.16
CA ILE A 70 -14.70 -0.55 1.27
C ILE A 70 -14.86 -1.98 1.80
N THR A 71 -13.93 -2.46 2.61
CA THR A 71 -13.99 -3.80 3.20
C THR A 71 -15.24 -3.94 4.10
N LYS A 72 -15.82 -5.13 4.16
CA LYS A 72 -17.02 -5.39 4.99
C LYS A 72 -16.73 -5.34 6.50
N LYS A 73 -15.50 -5.62 6.87
CA LYS A 73 -14.99 -5.60 8.26
C LYS A 73 -13.63 -4.92 8.26
N PRO A 74 -13.24 -4.29 9.36
CA PRO A 74 -11.87 -3.81 9.55
C PRO A 74 -10.85 -4.91 9.35
N LEU A 75 -9.69 -4.58 8.79
CA LEU A 75 -8.58 -5.53 8.66
C LEU A 75 -8.01 -5.90 10.01
N ASN A 76 -8.11 -5.01 11.00
CA ASN A 76 -7.54 -5.16 12.34
C ASN A 76 -6.07 -5.58 12.27
N ILE A 77 -5.26 -4.67 11.79
CA ILE A 77 -3.82 -4.86 11.66
C ILE A 77 -3.18 -4.80 13.03
N VAL A 78 -2.35 -5.78 13.33
CA VAL A 78 -1.52 -5.84 14.54
C VAL A 78 -0.06 -5.79 14.12
N ILE A 79 0.70 -4.85 14.67
CA ILE A 79 2.14 -4.71 14.45
C ILE A 79 2.86 -5.50 15.53
N ASP A 80 3.83 -6.33 15.16
CA ASP A 80 4.71 -6.99 16.11
C ASP A 80 5.74 -5.99 16.65
N SER A 81 5.63 -5.66 17.92
CA SER A 81 6.55 -4.75 18.63
C SER A 81 7.80 -5.45 19.17
N ASP A 82 8.13 -6.64 18.68
CA ASP A 82 9.33 -7.33 19.15
C ASP A 82 10.58 -6.58 18.67
N SER A 83 11.42 -6.17 19.62
CA SER A 83 12.64 -5.40 19.45
C SER A 83 13.75 -6.10 18.62
N SER A 84 13.43 -7.17 17.92
CA SER A 84 14.36 -8.03 17.18
C SER A 84 14.87 -7.48 15.86
N LYS A 85 14.66 -6.19 15.53
CA LYS A 85 15.10 -5.54 14.27
C LYS A 85 14.36 -6.05 13.00
N ILE A 86 13.30 -6.78 13.14
CA ILE A 86 12.49 -7.29 12.02
C ILE A 86 11.11 -6.63 12.13
N SER A 87 10.68 -5.97 11.05
CA SER A 87 9.30 -5.49 10.95
C SER A 87 8.37 -6.66 10.66
N GLY A 88 7.29 -6.78 11.41
CA GLY A 88 6.31 -7.85 11.27
C GLY A 88 4.92 -7.43 11.73
N GLY A 89 3.97 -8.32 11.50
CA GLY A 89 2.60 -8.13 11.98
C GLY A 89 1.62 -9.07 11.33
N THR A 90 0.37 -8.97 11.74
CA THR A 90 -0.72 -9.83 11.30
C THR A 90 -1.96 -9.04 10.92
N ILE A 91 -2.83 -9.67 10.14
CA ILE A 91 -4.16 -9.17 9.77
C ILE A 91 -5.16 -10.14 10.36
N GLU A 92 -6.05 -9.65 11.23
CA GLU A 92 -7.06 -10.53 11.86
C GLU A 92 -8.15 -10.97 10.88
N ASN A 93 -8.54 -10.10 9.94
CA ASN A 93 -9.62 -10.34 8.99
C ASN A 93 -9.15 -10.36 7.52
N PRO A 94 -8.24 -11.28 7.12
CA PRO A 94 -7.70 -11.32 5.76
C PRO A 94 -8.76 -11.64 4.70
N ASP A 95 -9.79 -12.41 5.04
CA ASP A 95 -10.85 -12.82 4.11
C ASP A 95 -11.63 -11.62 3.57
N THR A 96 -11.84 -10.58 4.39
CA THR A 96 -12.56 -9.38 3.94
C THR A 96 -11.80 -8.61 2.86
N LEU A 97 -10.47 -8.64 2.92
CA LEU A 97 -9.59 -8.06 1.90
C LEU A 97 -9.66 -8.84 0.59
N ILE A 98 -9.60 -10.17 0.67
CA ILE A 98 -9.71 -11.06 -0.51
C ILE A 98 -11.07 -10.89 -1.18
N ASP A 99 -12.16 -10.83 -0.40
CA ASP A 99 -13.51 -10.68 -0.94
C ASP A 99 -13.72 -9.30 -1.60
N ALA A 100 -13.16 -8.24 -1.03
CA ALA A 100 -13.14 -6.92 -1.66
C ALA A 100 -12.39 -6.95 -3.01
N GLY A 101 -11.25 -7.62 -3.05
CA GLY A 101 -10.47 -7.80 -4.28
C GLY A 101 -11.21 -8.60 -5.34
N LYS A 102 -11.90 -9.70 -4.98
CA LYS A 102 -12.74 -10.46 -5.91
C LYS A 102 -13.85 -9.59 -6.52
N CYS A 103 -14.52 -8.78 -5.68
CA CYS A 103 -15.54 -7.84 -6.14
C CYS A 103 -15.00 -6.85 -7.18
N LEU A 104 -13.77 -6.36 -7.01
CA LEU A 104 -13.13 -5.47 -7.98
C LEU A 104 -12.79 -6.20 -9.28
N ILE A 105 -12.29 -7.44 -9.21
CA ILE A 105 -11.97 -8.25 -10.39
C ILE A 105 -13.23 -8.55 -11.22
N GLU A 106 -14.36 -8.85 -10.56
CA GLU A 106 -15.66 -9.04 -11.22
C GLU A 106 -16.11 -7.78 -11.98
N LYS A 107 -15.71 -6.60 -11.52
CA LYS A 107 -15.92 -5.32 -12.23
C LYS A 107 -14.91 -5.06 -13.36
N GLY A 108 -13.98 -5.98 -13.61
CA GLY A 108 -12.98 -5.88 -14.68
C GLY A 108 -11.72 -5.11 -14.30
N VAL A 109 -11.44 -4.94 -13.02
CA VAL A 109 -10.19 -4.36 -12.49
C VAL A 109 -9.03 -5.31 -12.81
N THR A 110 -7.88 -4.75 -13.19
CA THR A 110 -6.68 -5.51 -13.57
C THR A 110 -5.48 -5.28 -12.65
N ALA A 111 -5.55 -4.28 -11.76
CA ALA A 111 -4.58 -4.00 -10.72
C ALA A 111 -5.29 -3.43 -9.49
N ILE A 112 -4.80 -3.69 -8.30
CA ILE A 112 -5.44 -3.30 -7.05
C ILE A 112 -4.49 -2.42 -6.24
N ALA A 113 -4.98 -1.27 -5.79
CA ALA A 113 -4.36 -0.46 -4.75
C ALA A 113 -5.13 -0.67 -3.44
N ILE A 114 -4.42 -0.78 -2.33
CA ILE A 114 -5.01 -0.98 -1.02
C ILE A 114 -4.62 0.17 -0.10
N VAL A 115 -5.60 0.75 0.56
CA VAL A 115 -5.41 1.72 1.63
C VAL A 115 -5.90 1.09 2.91
N ALA A 116 -4.99 0.85 3.85
CA ALA A 116 -5.27 0.14 5.08
C ALA A 116 -5.05 1.03 6.31
N LYS A 117 -5.90 0.86 7.33
CA LYS A 117 -5.71 1.53 8.63
C LYS A 117 -4.73 0.73 9.46
N PHE A 118 -3.64 1.38 9.84
CA PHE A 118 -2.64 0.85 10.77
C PHE A 118 -2.88 1.41 12.18
N PRO A 119 -2.41 0.72 13.22
CA PRO A 119 -2.30 1.31 14.55
C PRO A 119 -1.50 2.61 14.45
N ASP A 120 -2.13 3.71 14.84
CA ASP A 120 -1.56 5.04 14.72
C ASP A 120 -0.94 5.44 16.06
N ASP A 121 0.34 5.17 16.21
CA ASP A 121 1.13 5.63 17.37
C ASP A 121 2.32 6.45 16.85
N PRO A 122 2.09 7.75 16.50
CA PRO A 122 3.13 8.63 15.99
C PRO A 122 4.24 8.89 17.00
N ASP A 123 3.98 8.66 18.28
CA ASP A 123 4.92 8.90 19.38
C ASP A 123 5.67 7.62 19.81
N SER A 124 5.43 6.49 19.13
CA SER A 124 6.15 5.26 19.44
C SER A 124 7.66 5.46 19.27
N LEU A 125 8.42 4.81 20.15
CA LEU A 125 9.89 4.87 20.10
C LEU A 125 10.43 4.39 18.75
N GLU A 126 9.87 3.33 18.21
CA GLU A 126 10.24 2.71 16.95
C GLU A 126 10.02 3.66 15.77
N THR A 127 8.87 4.31 15.71
CA THR A 127 8.54 5.30 14.67
C THR A 127 9.50 6.50 14.73
N ASN A 128 9.80 6.99 15.92
CA ASN A 128 10.73 8.12 16.09
C ASN A 128 12.16 7.73 15.67
N ILE A 129 12.66 6.56 16.08
CA ILE A 129 13.98 6.05 15.69
C ILE A 129 14.06 5.91 14.15
N TYR A 130 13.00 5.41 13.53
CA TYR A 130 12.92 5.27 12.09
C TYR A 130 12.94 6.63 11.37
N ARG A 131 12.19 7.62 11.85
CA ARG A 131 12.18 8.99 11.30
C ARG A 131 13.53 9.69 11.43
N GLU A 132 14.35 9.31 12.41
CA GLU A 132 15.75 9.75 12.54
C GLU A 132 16.73 9.00 11.62
N GLY A 133 16.26 8.16 10.71
CA GLY A 133 17.07 7.39 9.78
C GLY A 133 17.69 6.13 10.37
N LYS A 134 17.22 5.66 11.53
CA LYS A 134 17.72 4.48 12.24
C LYS A 134 16.66 3.38 12.32
N GLY A 135 17.08 2.14 12.51
CA GLY A 135 16.14 1.03 12.65
C GLY A 135 15.44 0.63 11.35
N VAL A 136 14.28 0.02 11.49
CA VAL A 136 13.43 -0.51 10.41
C VAL A 136 12.05 0.11 10.54
N ASP A 137 11.40 0.37 9.42
CA ASP A 137 10.01 0.82 9.40
C ASP A 137 9.11 -0.21 10.12
N PRO A 138 8.43 0.16 11.20
CA PRO A 138 7.63 -0.76 11.99
C PRO A 138 6.44 -1.36 11.23
N ILE A 139 5.91 -0.68 10.20
CA ILE A 139 4.75 -1.15 9.45
C ILE A 139 5.10 -1.94 8.19
N ALA A 140 6.35 -1.84 7.69
CA ALA A 140 6.76 -2.41 6.40
C ALA A 140 6.47 -3.92 6.27
N GLY A 141 6.66 -4.68 7.35
CA GLY A 141 6.42 -6.12 7.34
C GLY A 141 4.96 -6.48 7.10
N VAL A 142 4.03 -5.83 7.78
CA VAL A 142 2.60 -6.11 7.60
C VAL A 142 2.05 -5.51 6.30
N GLU A 143 2.60 -4.41 5.83
CA GLU A 143 2.30 -3.88 4.50
C GLU A 143 2.65 -4.90 3.41
N ALA A 144 3.81 -5.54 3.50
CA ALA A 144 4.20 -6.62 2.61
C ALA A 144 3.20 -7.79 2.67
N VAL A 145 2.72 -8.16 3.86
CA VAL A 145 1.70 -9.22 4.02
C VAL A 145 0.41 -8.86 3.26
N ILE A 146 -0.04 -7.61 3.32
CA ILE A 146 -1.26 -7.14 2.63
C ILE A 146 -1.15 -7.34 1.13
N SER A 147 -0.10 -6.82 0.51
CA SER A 147 0.06 -6.89 -0.95
C SER A 147 0.40 -8.31 -1.43
N HIS A 148 1.19 -9.07 -0.66
CA HIS A 148 1.47 -10.48 -0.96
C HIS A 148 0.22 -11.33 -0.93
N LEU A 149 -0.68 -11.09 0.02
CA LEU A 149 -1.95 -11.80 0.13
C LEU A 149 -2.77 -11.64 -1.16
N ILE A 150 -2.96 -10.41 -1.62
CA ILE A 150 -3.72 -10.11 -2.84
C ILE A 150 -3.02 -10.69 -4.08
N SER A 151 -1.75 -10.43 -4.26
CA SER A 151 -0.98 -10.93 -5.42
C SER A 151 -0.99 -12.46 -5.48
N LYS A 152 -0.88 -13.12 -4.33
CA LYS A 152 -0.90 -14.58 -4.22
C LYS A 152 -2.25 -15.19 -4.57
N PHE A 153 -3.33 -14.65 -4.01
CA PHE A 153 -4.67 -15.25 -4.14
C PHE A 153 -5.40 -14.81 -5.39
N LEU A 154 -5.28 -13.55 -5.78
CA LEU A 154 -6.05 -12.99 -6.88
C LEU A 154 -5.26 -12.90 -8.19
N LYS A 155 -3.94 -13.08 -8.15
CA LYS A 155 -3.07 -13.09 -9.34
C LYS A 155 -3.09 -11.79 -10.15
N VAL A 156 -3.28 -10.67 -9.48
CA VAL A 156 -3.23 -9.32 -10.04
C VAL A 156 -2.13 -8.51 -9.38
N PRO A 157 -1.53 -7.54 -10.09
CA PRO A 157 -0.62 -6.59 -9.46
C PRO A 157 -1.30 -5.85 -8.30
N CYS A 158 -0.55 -5.65 -7.24
CA CYS A 158 -1.05 -4.98 -6.04
C CYS A 158 -0.02 -3.97 -5.52
N ALA A 159 -0.51 -2.84 -5.08
CA ALA A 159 0.23 -1.85 -4.30
C ALA A 159 -0.55 -1.54 -3.02
N HIS A 160 0.11 -0.99 -2.02
CA HIS A 160 -0.49 -0.65 -0.74
C HIS A 160 -0.04 0.72 -0.27
N ALA A 161 -0.84 1.33 0.58
CA ALA A 161 -0.52 2.55 1.30
C ALA A 161 -1.18 2.54 2.68
N PRO A 162 -0.53 3.09 3.71
CA PRO A 162 -1.14 3.28 5.00
C PRO A 162 -2.09 4.48 4.99
N ALA A 163 -3.22 4.36 5.70
CA ALA A 163 -4.09 5.48 6.02
C ALA A 163 -3.68 6.07 7.36
N LEU A 164 -2.72 6.97 7.34
CA LEU A 164 -2.21 7.64 8.54
C LEU A 164 -2.89 8.99 8.76
N ASN A 165 -2.99 9.40 10.03
CA ASN A 165 -3.39 10.75 10.35
C ASN A 165 -2.26 11.74 10.03
N PRO A 166 -2.60 12.97 9.58
CA PRO A 166 -1.59 14.01 9.42
C PRO A 166 -0.95 14.32 10.77
N ILE A 167 0.36 14.41 10.77
CA ILE A 167 1.16 14.83 11.94
C ILE A 167 1.77 16.20 11.66
N GLU A 168 2.27 16.85 12.71
CA GLU A 168 3.00 18.10 12.57
C GLU A 168 4.29 17.90 11.75
N LEU A 169 4.67 18.94 11.00
CA LEU A 169 5.89 18.89 10.21
C LEU A 169 7.11 18.79 11.11
N ASN A 170 7.98 17.84 10.83
CA ASN A 170 9.26 17.67 11.49
C ASN A 170 10.38 18.19 10.58
N GLU A 171 11.04 19.27 10.97
CA GLU A 171 12.15 19.86 10.20
C GLU A 171 13.41 18.98 10.17
N ASN A 172 13.52 18.02 11.09
CA ASN A 172 14.69 17.15 11.24
C ASN A 172 14.44 15.71 10.72
N LEU A 173 13.47 15.53 9.82
CA LEU A 173 13.19 14.22 9.24
C LEU A 173 14.38 13.75 8.41
N ASP A 174 14.80 12.49 8.63
CA ASP A 174 15.85 11.87 7.81
C ASP A 174 15.42 11.74 6.34
N PRO A 175 16.28 12.05 5.36
CA PRO A 175 15.92 11.99 3.93
C PRO A 175 15.41 10.61 3.46
N ARG A 176 15.87 9.51 4.08
CA ARG A 176 15.38 8.15 3.76
C ARG A 176 13.93 7.99 4.19
N ALA A 177 13.62 8.37 5.45
CA ALA A 177 12.26 8.30 5.97
C ALA A 177 11.33 9.22 5.17
N ALA A 178 11.77 10.45 4.84
CA ALA A 178 11.02 11.35 3.99
C ALA A 178 10.73 10.76 2.60
N ALA A 179 11.70 10.09 1.98
CA ALA A 179 11.53 9.47 0.68
C ALA A 179 10.52 8.30 0.72
N GLU A 180 10.52 7.50 1.78
CA GLU A 180 9.55 6.42 1.97
C GLU A 180 8.15 6.97 2.24
N GLU A 181 7.99 7.97 3.10
CA GLU A 181 6.69 8.60 3.36
C GLU A 181 6.10 9.27 2.11
N ILE A 182 6.92 9.89 1.27
CA ILE A 182 6.49 10.40 -0.05
C ILE A 182 6.10 9.23 -0.96
N GLY A 183 6.84 8.14 -0.95
CA GLY A 183 6.56 6.93 -1.70
C GLY A 183 5.18 6.35 -1.39
N TYR A 184 4.80 6.28 -0.12
CA TYR A 184 3.47 5.83 0.30
C TYR A 184 2.33 6.66 -0.29
N THR A 185 2.55 7.94 -0.50
CA THR A 185 1.52 8.86 -0.97
C THR A 185 1.39 8.91 -2.48
N PHE A 186 2.50 8.76 -3.21
CA PHE A 186 2.56 9.07 -4.64
C PHE A 186 2.92 7.90 -5.56
N LEU A 187 3.47 6.81 -5.06
CA LEU A 187 3.91 5.68 -5.88
C LEU A 187 2.97 4.47 -5.89
N PRO A 188 2.24 4.14 -4.82
CA PRO A 188 1.29 3.03 -4.82
C PRO A 188 0.10 3.18 -5.76
#